data_9220320f5793f1e9994bc15175b33429
#
_entry.id   9220320f5793f1e9994bc15175b33429
#
_cell.length_a   1.000
_cell.length_b   1.000
_cell.length_c   1.000
_cell.angle_alpha   90.00
_cell.angle_beta   90.00
_cell.angle_gamma   90.00
#
_symmetry.space_group_name_H-M   'P 1'
#
loop_
_entity.id
_entity.type
_entity.pdbx_description
1 polymer ?
#
loop_
_entity_poly.entity_id
_entity_poly.type
_entity_poly.pdbx_seq_one_letter_code
_entity_poly.pdbx_strand_id
1 'polypeptide(L)'
;MNGKSDDLEAGAKSASEGQLRAAAKAALRKADRFWRLAQKASCESYKEHRAKQARDASEMAANKTRQANELQAKAHQERDRGTS
;
A
#
# COMPACT_ATOMS: atom_id res chain seq x y z
N MET A 1 -10.57 -4.68 27.82
CA MET A 1 -10.05 -5.52 26.76
C MET A 1 -10.81 -5.34 25.46
N ASN A 2 -12.10 -5.27 25.55
CA ASN A 2 -12.94 -5.14 24.38
C ASN A 2 -12.69 -3.85 23.60
N GLY A 3 -12.39 -2.78 24.33
CA GLY A 3 -12.09 -1.51 23.71
C GLY A 3 -10.88 -1.58 22.79
N LYS A 4 -9.86 -2.33 23.22
CA LYS A 4 -8.66 -2.52 22.41
C LYS A 4 -8.95 -3.33 21.17
N SER A 5 -9.76 -4.36 21.31
CA SER A 5 -10.16 -5.20 20.18
C SER A 5 -10.90 -4.38 19.14
N ASP A 6 -11.81 -3.54 19.60
CA ASP A 6 -12.57 -2.68 18.72
C ASP A 6 -11.66 -1.68 18.01
N ASP A 7 -10.70 -1.12 18.73
CA ASP A 7 -9.75 -0.19 18.15
C ASP A 7 -8.91 -0.87 17.08
N LEU A 8 -8.48 -2.10 17.35
CA LEU A 8 -7.70 -2.87 16.39
C LEU A 8 -8.51 -3.19 15.14
N GLU A 9 -9.77 -3.55 15.34
CA GLU A 9 -10.65 -3.83 14.20
C GLU A 9 -10.88 -2.58 13.37
N ALA A 10 -11.13 -1.48 14.04
CA ALA A 10 -11.31 -0.21 13.35
C ALA A 10 -10.05 0.16 12.58
N GLY A 11 -8.87 -0.05 13.18
CA GLY A 11 -7.60 0.19 12.53
C GLY A 11 -7.37 -0.71 11.32
N ALA A 12 -7.81 -1.97 11.43
CA ALA A 12 -7.68 -2.91 10.34
C ALA A 12 -8.62 -2.57 9.18
N LYS A 13 -9.83 -2.12 9.51
CA LYS A 13 -10.83 -1.78 8.50
C LYS A 13 -10.56 -0.44 7.84
N SER A 14 -10.07 0.51 8.61
CA SER A 14 -9.82 1.86 8.11
C SER A 14 -8.39 2.25 8.44
N ALA A 15 -7.44 1.68 7.69
CA ALA A 15 -6.05 2.01 7.84
C ALA A 15 -5.85 3.52 7.66
N SER A 16 -5.01 4.11 8.51
CA SER A 16 -4.74 5.52 8.44
C SER A 16 -3.95 5.87 7.17
N GLU A 17 -4.00 7.13 6.78
CA GLU A 17 -3.23 7.61 5.64
C GLU A 17 -1.76 7.29 5.78
N GLY A 18 -1.19 7.50 6.98
CA GLY A 18 0.20 7.19 7.24
C GLY A 18 0.52 5.73 7.07
N GLN A 19 -0.36 4.85 7.54
CA GLN A 19 -0.17 3.42 7.39
C GLN A 19 -0.23 2.99 5.92
N LEU A 20 -1.15 3.57 5.17
CA LEU A 20 -1.27 3.26 3.74
C LEU A 20 -0.06 3.73 2.97
N ARG A 21 0.46 4.91 3.27
CA ARG A 21 1.67 5.41 2.61
C ARG A 21 2.89 4.57 2.98
N ALA A 22 2.99 4.14 4.23
CA ALA A 22 4.08 3.25 4.66
C ALA A 22 3.99 1.90 3.95
N ALA A 23 2.78 1.36 3.81
CA ALA A 23 2.58 0.10 3.10
C ALA A 23 2.94 0.24 1.63
N ALA A 24 2.60 1.38 1.01
CA ALA A 24 2.97 1.64 -0.38
C ALA A 24 4.48 1.70 -0.55
N LYS A 25 5.18 2.37 0.36
CA LYS A 25 6.64 2.43 0.35
C LYS A 25 7.26 1.05 0.46
N ALA A 26 6.75 0.24 1.38
CA ALA A 26 7.25 -1.12 1.58
C ALA A 26 7.02 -1.96 0.32
N ALA A 27 5.86 -1.81 -0.31
CA ALA A 27 5.54 -2.53 -1.53
C ALA A 27 6.46 -2.12 -2.68
N LEU A 28 6.79 -0.83 -2.78
CA LEU A 28 7.73 -0.35 -3.81
C LEU A 28 9.13 -0.92 -3.60
N ARG A 29 9.59 -1.01 -2.36
CA ARG A 29 10.87 -1.63 -2.07
C ARG A 29 10.88 -3.10 -2.46
N LYS A 30 9.79 -3.79 -2.19
CA LYS A 30 9.62 -5.18 -2.58
C LYS A 30 9.67 -5.33 -4.10
N ALA A 31 8.96 -4.47 -4.80
CA ALA A 31 8.95 -4.46 -6.26
C ALA A 31 10.35 -4.28 -6.81
N ASP A 32 11.11 -3.34 -6.26
CA ASP A 32 12.47 -3.08 -6.68
C ASP A 32 13.35 -4.31 -6.47
N ARG A 33 13.20 -4.96 -5.32
CA ARG A 33 13.95 -6.18 -5.02
C ARG A 33 13.64 -7.29 -6.01
N PHE A 34 12.36 -7.49 -6.32
CA PHE A 34 11.97 -8.52 -7.29
C PHE A 34 12.48 -8.21 -8.69
N TRP A 35 12.46 -6.94 -9.09
CA TRP A 35 13.01 -6.53 -10.38
C TRP A 35 14.50 -6.83 -10.48
N ARG A 36 15.25 -6.55 -9.42
CA ARG A 36 16.68 -6.85 -9.38
C ARG A 36 16.93 -8.34 -9.49
N LEU A 37 16.13 -9.14 -8.78
CA LEU A 37 16.23 -10.59 -8.87
C LEU A 37 15.91 -11.08 -10.28
N ALA A 38 14.92 -10.50 -10.91
CA ALA A 38 14.55 -10.85 -12.28
C ALA A 38 15.69 -10.55 -13.25
N GLN A 39 16.33 -9.40 -13.09
CA GLN A 39 17.45 -9.00 -13.96
C GLN A 39 18.65 -9.91 -13.82
N LYS A 40 18.90 -10.43 -12.62
CA LYS A 40 20.02 -11.31 -12.36
C LYS A 40 19.73 -12.76 -12.73
N ALA A 41 18.47 -13.11 -12.94
CA ALA A 41 18.10 -14.48 -13.23
C ALA A 41 18.55 -14.88 -14.64
N SER A 42 19.13 -16.06 -14.73
CA SER A 42 19.52 -16.62 -16.03
C SER A 42 18.44 -17.50 -16.62
N CYS A 43 17.48 -17.95 -15.80
CA CYS A 43 16.38 -18.78 -16.25
C CYS A 43 15.17 -17.94 -16.61
N GLU A 44 14.62 -18.15 -17.80
CA GLU A 44 13.46 -17.37 -18.27
C GLU A 44 12.25 -17.51 -17.36
N SER A 45 11.94 -18.73 -16.93
CA SER A 45 10.78 -18.96 -16.06
C SER A 45 10.91 -18.22 -14.74
N TYR A 46 12.08 -18.26 -14.15
CA TYR A 46 12.34 -17.57 -12.90
C TYR A 46 12.26 -16.07 -13.09
N LYS A 47 12.80 -15.58 -14.20
CA LYS A 47 12.78 -14.17 -14.54
C LYS A 47 11.34 -13.66 -14.66
N GLU A 48 10.51 -14.41 -15.38
CA GLU A 48 9.10 -14.04 -15.54
C GLU A 48 8.37 -14.07 -14.21
N HIS A 49 8.63 -15.07 -13.39
CA HIS A 49 8.02 -15.20 -12.09
C HIS A 49 8.33 -13.98 -11.21
N ARG A 50 9.60 -13.61 -11.16
CA ARG A 50 10.03 -12.46 -10.35
C ARG A 50 9.51 -11.13 -10.92
N ALA A 51 9.46 -11.01 -12.24
CA ALA A 51 8.91 -9.82 -12.87
C ALA A 51 7.42 -9.67 -12.55
N LYS A 52 6.68 -10.78 -12.54
CA LYS A 52 5.27 -10.77 -12.17
C LYS A 52 5.09 -10.34 -10.73
N GLN A 53 5.91 -10.85 -9.82
CA GLN A 53 5.87 -10.46 -8.43
C GLN A 53 6.15 -8.97 -8.27
N ALA A 54 7.10 -8.45 -9.04
CA ALA A 54 7.42 -7.03 -9.01
C ALA A 54 6.25 -6.17 -9.47
N ARG A 55 5.57 -6.59 -10.53
CA ARG A 55 4.38 -5.88 -11.03
C ARG A 55 3.27 -5.90 -10.01
N ASP A 56 3.02 -7.06 -9.40
CA ASP A 56 1.98 -7.18 -8.39
C ASP A 56 2.27 -6.26 -7.20
N ALA A 57 3.52 -6.21 -6.76
CA ALA A 57 3.92 -5.34 -5.67
C ALA A 57 3.76 -3.87 -6.03
N SER A 58 4.13 -3.50 -7.26
CA SER A 58 3.97 -2.12 -7.75
C SER A 58 2.51 -1.73 -7.81
N GLU A 59 1.66 -2.65 -8.26
CA GLU A 59 0.22 -2.40 -8.34
C GLU A 59 -0.36 -2.22 -6.94
N MET A 60 0.06 -3.05 -6.01
CA MET A 60 -0.37 -2.91 -4.62
C MET A 60 0.04 -1.55 -4.06
N ALA A 61 1.26 -1.10 -4.36
CA ALA A 61 1.73 0.20 -3.92
C ALA A 61 0.86 1.32 -4.49
N ALA A 62 0.52 1.24 -5.77
CA ALA A 62 -0.34 2.24 -6.40
C ALA A 62 -1.72 2.26 -5.76
N ASN A 63 -2.28 1.09 -5.47
CA ASN A 63 -3.58 1.00 -4.83
C ASN A 63 -3.57 1.59 -3.43
N LYS A 64 -2.54 1.30 -2.65
CA LYS A 64 -2.41 1.85 -1.30
C LYS A 64 -2.23 3.37 -1.33
N THR A 65 -1.48 3.88 -2.28
CA THR A 65 -1.30 5.31 -2.45
C THR A 65 -2.62 5.98 -2.81
N ARG A 66 -3.39 5.36 -3.71
CA ARG A 66 -4.70 5.88 -4.08
C ARG A 66 -5.64 5.94 -2.90
N GLN A 67 -5.66 4.88 -2.09
CA GLN A 67 -6.47 4.85 -0.89
C GLN A 67 -6.08 5.95 0.10
N ALA A 68 -4.78 6.18 0.25
CA ALA A 68 -4.29 7.24 1.12
C ALA A 68 -4.74 8.62 0.60
N ASN A 69 -4.68 8.83 -0.70
CA ASN A 69 -5.12 10.09 -1.31
C ASN A 69 -6.61 10.30 -1.13
N GLU A 70 -7.40 9.25 -1.24
CA GLU A 70 -8.84 9.33 -1.02
C GLU A 70 -9.17 9.70 0.42
N LEU A 71 -8.45 9.13 1.38
CA LEU A 71 -8.64 9.47 2.79
C LEU A 71 -8.29 10.93 3.04
N GLN A 72 -7.23 11.42 2.44
CA GLN A 72 -6.82 12.80 2.57
C GLN A 72 -7.88 13.75 2.01
N ALA A 73 -8.42 13.41 0.84
CA ALA A 73 -9.47 14.21 0.22
C ALA A 73 -10.72 14.25 1.09
N LYS A 74 -11.09 13.11 1.67
CA LYS A 74 -12.23 13.03 2.57
C LYS A 74 -12.03 13.91 3.80
N ALA A 75 -10.84 13.84 4.39
CA ALA A 75 -10.53 14.64 5.57
C ALA A 75 -10.65 16.12 5.27
N HIS A 76 -10.19 16.54 4.10
CA HIS A 76 -10.33 17.95 3.68
C HIS A 76 -11.78 18.35 3.51
N GLN A 77 -12.59 17.52 2.91
CA GLN A 77 -14.01 17.81 2.72
C GLN A 77 -14.73 17.94 4.05
N GLU A 78 -14.46 17.06 4.98
CA GLU A 78 -15.06 17.10 6.29
C GLU A 78 -14.65 18.36 7.05
N ARG A 79 -13.41 18.75 6.90
CA ARG A 79 -12.89 19.94 7.53
C ARG A 79 -13.59 21.20 6.99
N ASP A 80 -13.74 21.28 5.68
CA ASP A 80 -14.41 22.40 5.02
C ASP A 80 -15.86 22.49 5.48
N ARG A 81 -16.53 21.36 5.59
CA ARG A 81 -17.90 21.35 6.08
C ARG A 81 -18.00 21.80 7.52
N GLY A 82 -17.04 21.39 8.33
CA GLY A 82 -16.99 21.76 9.72
C GLY A 82 -16.79 23.24 9.96
N THR A 83 -16.08 23.90 9.04
CA THR A 83 -15.80 25.33 9.18
C THR A 83 -16.89 26.21 8.59
N SER A 84 -17.72 25.66 7.76
CA SER A 84 -18.84 26.43 7.20
C SER A 84 -20.07 26.28 8.06
#